data_de8e4dde99996778d5813a6ed26782d4
#
_entry.id   de8e4dde99996778d5813a6ed26782d4
#
_cell.length_a   1.000
_cell.length_b   1.000
_cell.length_c   1.000
_cell.angle_alpha   90.00
_cell.angle_beta   90.00
_cell.angle_gamma   90.00
#
_symmetry.space_group_name_H-M   'P 1'
#
loop_
_entity.id
_entity.type
_entity.pdbx_description
1 polymer ?
#
loop_
_entity_poly.entity_id
_entity_poly.type
_entity_poly.pdbx_seq_one_letter_code
_entity_poly.pdbx_strand_id
1 'polypeptide(L)'
;MSLLLQPFTLRQLTLRNRIVVSPMCQYSAADGLANDWHLVHLGSRAVGGAGVVFTEAVAVTEDGRITPEDLGLWHDGQIEPLQRITRFITAQGAVPAIQLAHAGRKASTWRPWLGKSGSIPVGDGGWQPVGPSKIAFDPKHTAPTELDETQIKHIIQTFVDAAKRSLTAGFKIAELHAAHGYLLHQFLSPLSNQRRDQYGGSFDNRIRFVLEVTKAVREVWPEELPLFVRVSATDWVEDGWNPDETVELARRLKQLGVDLIDVSSGGTASSAEIPTGPGYQTRFAERVRQESELATGTVGMITDPAQAEHILRTGQADLIFLARELLRDPYWPLHADDDLGGRVATWPAQYQRATHRDQPIHESDLRD
;
A
#
# COMPACT_ATOMS: atom_id res chain seq x y z
N MET A 1 -1.57 25.69 -14.69
CA MET A 1 -1.79 24.22 -14.81
C MET A 1 -1.74 23.61 -13.43
N SER A 2 -2.62 22.68 -13.13
CA SER A 2 -2.66 21.92 -11.87
C SER A 2 -1.45 21.00 -11.79
N LEU A 3 -0.75 20.99 -10.65
CA LEU A 3 0.38 20.07 -10.40
C LEU A 3 -0.13 18.63 -10.17
N LEU A 4 -1.32 18.49 -9.56
CA LEU A 4 -1.98 17.19 -9.31
C LEU A 4 -2.16 16.38 -10.60
N LEU A 5 -2.43 17.04 -11.70
CA LEU A 5 -2.71 16.41 -13.01
C LEU A 5 -1.49 16.35 -13.93
N GLN A 6 -0.33 16.83 -13.48
CA GLN A 6 0.91 16.73 -14.24
C GLN A 6 1.55 15.35 -14.09
N PRO A 7 2.22 14.85 -15.14
CA PRO A 7 3.00 13.63 -15.06
C PRO A 7 4.05 13.69 -13.94
N PHE A 8 4.38 12.52 -13.40
CA PHE A 8 5.44 12.33 -12.43
C PHE A 8 6.28 11.11 -12.77
N THR A 9 7.59 11.27 -12.84
CA THR A 9 8.50 10.19 -13.24
C THR A 9 9.28 9.68 -12.04
N LEU A 10 9.25 8.37 -11.83
CA LEU A 10 10.09 7.63 -10.90
C LEU A 10 10.87 6.58 -11.70
N ARG A 11 12.18 6.64 -11.64
CA ARG A 11 13.09 5.84 -12.48
C ARG A 11 12.72 6.01 -13.96
N GLN A 12 12.38 4.91 -14.67
CA GLN A 12 11.96 4.97 -16.08
C GLN A 12 10.44 4.93 -16.28
N LEU A 13 9.67 4.96 -15.17
CA LEU A 13 8.23 4.90 -15.20
C LEU A 13 7.62 6.30 -15.03
N THR A 14 6.85 6.75 -16.03
CA THR A 14 6.10 8.01 -15.96
C THR A 14 4.63 7.74 -15.66
N LEU A 15 4.15 8.30 -14.56
CA LEU A 15 2.75 8.33 -14.16
C LEU A 15 2.05 9.46 -14.92
N ARG A 16 0.83 9.24 -15.43
CA ARG A 16 0.08 10.27 -16.16
C ARG A 16 -0.35 11.47 -15.29
N ASN A 17 -0.48 11.26 -13.98
CA ASN A 17 -0.77 12.28 -12.98
C ASN A 17 -0.30 11.82 -11.59
N ARG A 18 -0.52 12.63 -10.55
CA ARG A 18 -0.03 12.39 -9.17
C ARG A 18 -1.08 11.78 -8.25
N ILE A 19 -2.17 11.21 -8.81
CA ILE A 19 -3.27 10.62 -8.06
C ILE A 19 -3.10 9.11 -8.01
N VAL A 20 -3.06 8.57 -6.79
CA VAL A 20 -2.84 7.16 -6.52
C VAL A 20 -4.05 6.56 -5.81
N VAL A 21 -4.57 5.45 -6.34
CA VAL A 21 -5.52 4.59 -5.61
C VAL A 21 -4.76 3.88 -4.50
N SER A 22 -4.99 4.29 -3.24
CA SER A 22 -4.35 3.68 -2.08
C SER A 22 -4.74 2.21 -1.93
N PRO A 23 -3.85 1.33 -1.46
CA PRO A 23 -4.21 -0.05 -1.13
C PRO A 23 -5.38 -0.11 -0.14
N MET A 24 -6.44 -0.85 -0.49
CA MET A 24 -7.66 -0.99 0.30
C MET A 24 -8.19 -2.41 0.26
N CYS A 25 -8.16 -3.11 1.40
CA CYS A 25 -8.63 -4.49 1.49
C CYS A 25 -10.10 -4.61 1.11
N GLN A 26 -10.39 -5.57 0.24
CA GLN A 26 -11.72 -5.85 -0.31
C GLN A 26 -12.36 -7.09 0.32
N TYR A 27 -11.55 -7.97 0.92
CA TYR A 27 -12.01 -9.18 1.59
C TYR A 27 -12.99 -10.00 0.71
N SER A 28 -12.67 -10.16 -0.56
CA SER A 28 -13.57 -10.74 -1.58
C SER A 28 -12.89 -11.82 -2.43
N ALA A 29 -11.66 -12.20 -2.11
CA ALA A 29 -10.94 -13.29 -2.77
C ALA A 29 -11.43 -14.66 -2.27
N ALA A 30 -11.23 -15.67 -3.09
CA ALA A 30 -11.38 -17.08 -2.71
C ALA A 30 -10.01 -17.74 -2.87
N ASP A 31 -9.47 -18.32 -1.80
CA ASP A 31 -8.14 -18.94 -1.80
C ASP A 31 -7.03 -18.03 -2.35
N GLY A 32 -7.14 -16.74 -2.04
CA GLY A 32 -6.22 -15.70 -2.51
C GLY A 32 -6.37 -15.31 -3.99
N LEU A 33 -7.31 -15.91 -4.73
CA LEU A 33 -7.52 -15.65 -6.15
C LEU A 33 -8.34 -14.38 -6.36
N ALA A 34 -7.85 -13.50 -7.24
CA ALA A 34 -8.63 -12.37 -7.72
C ALA A 34 -9.81 -12.84 -8.58
N ASN A 35 -10.89 -12.08 -8.59
CA ASN A 35 -12.11 -12.38 -9.32
C ASN A 35 -12.68 -11.12 -9.97
N ASP A 36 -13.90 -11.19 -10.52
CA ASP A 36 -14.53 -10.07 -11.21
C ASP A 36 -14.76 -8.85 -10.31
N TRP A 37 -14.95 -9.03 -8.97
CA TRP A 37 -15.01 -7.90 -8.06
C TRP A 37 -13.73 -7.04 -8.14
N HIS A 38 -12.56 -7.68 -8.12
CA HIS A 38 -11.29 -7.00 -8.18
C HIS A 38 -11.08 -6.31 -9.53
N LEU A 39 -11.49 -6.95 -10.64
CA LEU A 39 -11.43 -6.33 -11.97
C LEU A 39 -12.30 -5.08 -12.04
N VAL A 40 -13.54 -5.14 -11.57
CA VAL A 40 -14.46 -4.00 -11.59
C VAL A 40 -13.97 -2.91 -10.63
N HIS A 41 -13.56 -3.29 -9.42
CA HIS A 41 -13.06 -2.36 -8.41
C HIS A 41 -11.83 -1.58 -8.90
N LEU A 42 -10.78 -2.28 -9.34
CA LEU A 42 -9.54 -1.64 -9.78
C LEU A 42 -9.69 -0.99 -11.16
N GLY A 43 -10.41 -1.66 -12.06
CA GLY A 43 -10.65 -1.19 -13.43
C GLY A 43 -11.43 0.12 -13.47
N SER A 44 -12.46 0.28 -12.62
CA SER A 44 -13.23 1.53 -12.59
C SER A 44 -12.38 2.75 -12.18
N ARG A 45 -11.41 2.61 -11.30
CA ARG A 45 -10.48 3.68 -10.90
C ARG A 45 -9.48 4.00 -12.01
N ALA A 46 -9.03 2.98 -12.75
CA ALA A 46 -8.20 3.20 -13.94
C ALA A 46 -8.95 3.97 -15.02
N VAL A 47 -10.21 3.58 -15.32
CA VAL A 47 -11.12 4.30 -16.22
C VAL A 47 -11.38 5.73 -15.69
N GLY A 48 -11.54 5.88 -14.38
CA GLY A 48 -11.76 7.15 -13.69
C GLY A 48 -10.57 8.11 -13.65
N GLY A 49 -9.43 7.74 -14.25
CA GLY A 49 -8.34 8.69 -14.46
C GLY A 49 -7.19 8.64 -13.45
N ALA A 50 -7.18 7.73 -12.48
CA ALA A 50 -6.06 7.60 -11.54
C ALA A 50 -4.73 7.29 -12.26
N GLY A 51 -3.62 7.89 -11.81
CA GLY A 51 -2.29 7.66 -12.36
C GLY A 51 -1.72 6.30 -11.99
N VAL A 52 -1.96 5.87 -10.75
CA VAL A 52 -1.55 4.57 -10.22
C VAL A 52 -2.74 3.88 -9.57
N VAL A 53 -2.88 2.59 -9.82
CA VAL A 53 -3.93 1.76 -9.18
C VAL A 53 -3.26 0.63 -8.42
N PHE A 54 -3.27 0.73 -7.09
CA PHE A 54 -2.82 -0.35 -6.20
C PHE A 54 -3.90 -1.39 -5.99
N THR A 55 -3.47 -2.65 -5.90
CA THR A 55 -4.29 -3.70 -5.28
C THR A 55 -4.52 -3.40 -3.80
N GLU A 56 -5.37 -4.17 -3.15
CA GLU A 56 -5.34 -4.32 -1.70
C GLU A 56 -4.03 -4.92 -1.21
N ALA A 57 -3.85 -5.06 0.12
CA ALA A 57 -2.76 -5.83 0.69
C ALA A 57 -2.83 -7.28 0.19
N VAL A 58 -1.79 -7.72 -0.53
CA VAL A 58 -1.68 -9.05 -1.11
C VAL A 58 -0.77 -9.90 -0.23
N ALA A 59 -1.32 -10.96 0.33
CA ALA A 59 -0.59 -11.82 1.24
C ALA A 59 0.52 -12.62 0.52
N VAL A 60 1.74 -12.60 1.08
CA VAL A 60 2.89 -13.32 0.53
C VAL A 60 2.96 -14.78 0.99
N THR A 61 2.14 -15.14 2.00
CA THR A 61 1.91 -16.51 2.48
C THR A 61 0.43 -16.70 2.76
N GLU A 62 -0.03 -17.94 2.79
CA GLU A 62 -1.43 -18.25 3.07
C GLU A 62 -1.84 -17.78 4.47
N ASP A 63 -1.02 -18.01 5.48
CA ASP A 63 -1.22 -17.60 6.87
C ASP A 63 -0.95 -16.10 7.11
N GLY A 64 -0.38 -15.42 6.13
CA GLY A 64 -0.16 -13.98 6.13
C GLY A 64 -1.39 -13.14 5.79
N ARG A 65 -2.53 -13.74 5.46
CA ARG A 65 -3.79 -13.04 5.20
C ARG A 65 -4.37 -12.40 6.47
N ILE A 66 -5.03 -11.26 6.32
CA ILE A 66 -5.82 -10.64 7.41
C ILE A 66 -7.06 -11.48 7.66
N THR A 67 -7.80 -11.80 6.60
CA THR A 67 -8.99 -12.65 6.61
C THR A 67 -8.83 -13.80 5.61
N PRO A 68 -9.63 -14.88 5.70
CA PRO A 68 -9.62 -15.95 4.69
C PRO A 68 -9.86 -15.45 3.27
N GLU A 69 -10.48 -14.28 3.12
CA GLU A 69 -10.89 -13.72 1.83
C GLU A 69 -9.96 -12.62 1.29
N ASP A 70 -8.73 -12.52 1.79
CA ASP A 70 -7.73 -11.60 1.26
C ASP A 70 -7.14 -12.13 -0.06
N LEU A 71 -6.70 -11.18 -0.91
CA LEU A 71 -5.85 -11.52 -2.06
C LEU A 71 -4.52 -12.11 -1.60
N GLY A 72 -3.98 -13.01 -2.40
CA GLY A 72 -2.70 -13.65 -2.19
C GLY A 72 -1.85 -13.77 -3.46
N LEU A 73 -0.54 -13.93 -3.25
CA LEU A 73 0.39 -14.21 -4.34
C LEU A 73 1.50 -15.18 -3.87
N TRP A 74 1.12 -16.23 -3.14
CA TRP A 74 2.02 -17.24 -2.59
C TRP A 74 2.20 -18.47 -3.49
N HIS A 75 1.39 -18.64 -4.57
CA HIS A 75 1.57 -19.67 -5.58
C HIS A 75 1.24 -19.17 -6.98
N ASP A 76 1.73 -19.88 -8.01
CA ASP A 76 1.67 -19.42 -9.41
C ASP A 76 0.25 -19.37 -9.99
N GLY A 77 -0.68 -20.20 -9.48
CA GLY A 77 -2.08 -20.16 -9.91
C GLY A 77 -2.80 -18.83 -9.64
N GLN A 78 -2.23 -17.97 -8.78
CA GLN A 78 -2.77 -16.64 -8.48
C GLN A 78 -2.31 -15.55 -9.49
N ILE A 79 -1.40 -15.89 -10.42
CA ILE A 79 -0.84 -14.94 -11.40
C ILE A 79 -1.86 -14.57 -12.47
N GLU A 80 -2.49 -15.55 -13.12
CA GLU A 80 -3.37 -15.32 -14.29
C GLU A 80 -4.54 -14.37 -13.97
N PRO A 81 -5.30 -14.52 -12.88
CA PRO A 81 -6.38 -13.58 -12.56
C PRO A 81 -5.88 -12.14 -12.39
N LEU A 82 -4.67 -11.95 -11.84
CA LEU A 82 -4.03 -10.65 -11.69
C LEU A 82 -3.55 -10.09 -13.04
N GLN A 83 -3.06 -10.93 -13.96
CA GLN A 83 -2.68 -10.50 -15.32
C GLN A 83 -3.85 -9.88 -16.08
N ARG A 84 -5.04 -10.46 -15.95
CA ARG A 84 -6.25 -9.90 -16.54
C ARG A 84 -6.50 -8.47 -16.05
N ILE A 85 -6.30 -8.23 -14.74
CA ILE A 85 -6.50 -6.93 -14.10
C ILE A 85 -5.42 -5.93 -14.52
N THR A 86 -4.15 -6.31 -14.45
CA THR A 86 -3.02 -5.42 -14.81
C THR A 86 -3.07 -5.00 -16.28
N ARG A 87 -3.42 -5.92 -17.17
CA ARG A 87 -3.63 -5.63 -18.59
C ARG A 87 -4.74 -4.59 -18.78
N PHE A 88 -5.88 -4.75 -18.08
CA PHE A 88 -6.98 -3.78 -18.17
C PHE A 88 -6.55 -2.40 -17.66
N ILE A 89 -5.90 -2.34 -16.47
CA ILE A 89 -5.41 -1.08 -15.88
C ILE A 89 -4.45 -0.37 -16.84
N THR A 90 -3.51 -1.11 -17.42
CA THR A 90 -2.52 -0.57 -18.38
C THR A 90 -3.19 -0.05 -19.63
N ALA A 91 -4.17 -0.78 -20.18
CA ALA A 91 -4.93 -0.36 -21.35
C ALA A 91 -5.76 0.93 -21.11
N GLN A 92 -6.08 1.24 -19.85
CA GLN A 92 -6.70 2.51 -19.48
C GLN A 92 -5.68 3.64 -19.21
N GLY A 93 -4.38 3.43 -19.47
CA GLY A 93 -3.33 4.43 -19.26
C GLY A 93 -2.94 4.66 -17.81
N ALA A 94 -3.36 3.81 -16.88
CA ALA A 94 -2.93 3.82 -15.50
C ALA A 94 -1.81 2.80 -15.24
N VAL A 95 -1.02 3.03 -14.20
CA VAL A 95 0.06 2.12 -13.80
C VAL A 95 -0.47 1.12 -12.77
N PRO A 96 -0.41 -0.20 -13.06
CA PRO A 96 -0.77 -1.23 -12.08
C PRO A 96 0.32 -1.37 -11.01
N ALA A 97 -0.10 -1.32 -9.75
CA ALA A 97 0.76 -1.43 -8.59
C ALA A 97 0.24 -2.50 -7.61
N ILE A 98 1.14 -3.14 -6.88
CA ILE A 98 0.82 -4.18 -5.92
C ILE A 98 1.40 -3.84 -4.55
N GLN A 99 0.62 -4.07 -3.47
CA GLN A 99 1.12 -4.00 -2.11
C GLN A 99 1.35 -5.42 -1.58
N LEU A 100 2.60 -5.77 -1.29
CA LEU A 100 2.99 -7.05 -0.70
C LEU A 100 2.93 -6.96 0.82
N ALA A 101 2.25 -7.90 1.46
CA ALA A 101 1.94 -7.83 2.87
C ALA A 101 1.99 -9.19 3.58
N HIS A 102 2.12 -9.13 4.89
CA HIS A 102 1.88 -10.23 5.83
C HIS A 102 1.23 -9.66 7.09
N ALA A 103 0.06 -10.14 7.45
CA ALA A 103 -0.74 -9.54 8.54
C ALA A 103 -0.12 -9.74 9.94
N GLY A 104 0.75 -10.74 10.11
CA GLY A 104 1.38 -11.01 11.39
C GLY A 104 0.35 -11.31 12.49
N ARG A 105 0.47 -10.66 13.65
CA ARG A 105 -0.44 -10.85 14.80
C ARG A 105 -1.87 -10.39 14.56
N LYS A 106 -2.13 -9.71 13.44
CA LYS A 106 -3.47 -9.28 13.00
C LYS A 106 -4.06 -10.18 11.92
N ALA A 107 -3.45 -11.34 11.68
CA ALA A 107 -3.96 -12.37 10.77
C ALA A 107 -5.14 -13.14 11.39
N SER A 108 -5.83 -13.92 10.54
CA SER A 108 -6.92 -14.80 10.95
C SER A 108 -8.08 -14.06 11.63
N THR A 109 -8.56 -12.97 11.02
CA THR A 109 -9.65 -12.14 11.56
C THR A 109 -10.90 -12.19 10.69
N TRP A 110 -12.05 -11.83 11.29
CA TRP A 110 -13.30 -11.74 10.58
C TRP A 110 -13.35 -10.53 9.64
N ARG A 111 -14.07 -10.67 8.52
CA ARG A 111 -14.39 -9.52 7.65
C ARG A 111 -15.17 -8.45 8.43
N PRO A 112 -14.88 -7.15 8.23
CA PRO A 112 -15.45 -6.08 9.04
C PRO A 112 -16.99 -6.02 9.08
N TRP A 113 -17.68 -6.45 8.03
CA TRP A 113 -19.15 -6.37 7.91
C TRP A 113 -19.91 -7.58 8.47
N LEU A 114 -19.22 -8.58 9.03
CA LEU A 114 -19.88 -9.76 9.60
C LEU A 114 -20.43 -9.52 11.03
N GLY A 115 -20.20 -8.33 11.61
CA GLY A 115 -20.60 -8.03 12.99
C GLY A 115 -19.80 -8.80 14.05
N LYS A 116 -18.75 -9.52 13.64
CA LYS A 116 -17.79 -10.21 14.50
C LYS A 116 -16.47 -9.41 14.54
N SER A 117 -15.68 -9.58 15.59
CA SER A 117 -14.40 -8.88 15.75
C SER A 117 -13.36 -9.79 16.41
N GLY A 118 -12.08 -9.52 16.14
CA GLY A 118 -10.96 -10.32 16.64
C GLY A 118 -10.66 -11.54 15.79
N SER A 119 -9.91 -12.47 16.35
CA SER A 119 -9.45 -13.66 15.63
C SER A 119 -10.56 -14.66 15.38
N ILE A 120 -10.49 -15.34 14.22
CA ILE A 120 -11.32 -16.50 13.91
C ILE A 120 -10.74 -17.71 14.68
N PRO A 121 -11.57 -18.45 15.46
CA PRO A 121 -11.11 -19.68 16.08
C PRO A 121 -10.63 -20.71 15.03
N VAL A 122 -9.62 -21.50 15.38
CA VAL A 122 -9.08 -22.55 14.47
C VAL A 122 -10.19 -23.53 14.05
N GLY A 123 -11.11 -23.87 14.95
CA GLY A 123 -12.27 -24.75 14.65
C GLY A 123 -13.27 -24.15 13.66
N ASP A 124 -13.24 -22.83 13.43
CA ASP A 124 -14.13 -22.09 12.52
C ASP A 124 -13.39 -21.70 11.21
N GLY A 125 -12.22 -22.30 10.93
CA GLY A 125 -11.43 -22.02 9.74
C GLY A 125 -10.36 -20.94 9.90
N GLY A 126 -10.12 -20.48 11.14
CA GLY A 126 -8.99 -19.62 11.45
C GLY A 126 -7.66 -20.38 11.57
N TRP A 127 -6.58 -19.64 11.75
CA TRP A 127 -5.24 -20.20 11.93
C TRP A 127 -4.47 -19.45 13.02
N GLN A 128 -3.36 -20.05 13.47
CA GLN A 128 -2.48 -19.45 14.46
C GLN A 128 -1.65 -18.34 13.82
N PRO A 129 -1.78 -17.07 14.25
CA PRO A 129 -0.96 -15.98 13.73
C PRO A 129 0.49 -16.07 14.21
N VAL A 130 1.38 -15.38 13.50
CA VAL A 130 2.80 -15.23 13.86
C VAL A 130 3.16 -13.77 14.11
N GLY A 131 4.27 -13.52 14.80
CA GLY A 131 4.72 -12.15 15.07
C GLY A 131 6.14 -12.12 15.68
N PRO A 132 6.68 -10.91 15.95
CA PRO A 132 8.01 -10.78 16.56
C PRO A 132 8.03 -11.26 18.01
N SER A 133 6.92 -11.18 18.73
CA SER A 133 6.79 -11.56 20.15
C SER A 133 5.36 -12.06 20.42
N LYS A 134 5.18 -12.82 21.50
CA LYS A 134 3.88 -13.40 21.91
C LYS A 134 2.92 -12.36 22.50
N ILE A 135 2.74 -11.22 21.82
CA ILE A 135 1.91 -10.11 22.26
C ILE A 135 0.71 -9.97 21.32
N ALA A 136 -0.49 -10.28 21.80
CA ALA A 136 -1.73 -10.08 21.05
C ALA A 136 -1.93 -8.60 20.69
N PHE A 137 -2.67 -8.33 19.61
CA PHE A 137 -3.00 -6.96 19.21
C PHE A 137 -3.94 -6.29 20.23
N ASP A 138 -4.96 -7.02 20.66
CA ASP A 138 -5.89 -6.65 21.73
C ASP A 138 -6.48 -7.92 22.38
N PRO A 139 -7.35 -7.80 23.41
CA PRO A 139 -7.93 -8.98 24.09
C PRO A 139 -8.80 -9.89 23.21
N LYS A 140 -9.21 -9.45 22.02
CA LYS A 140 -10.03 -10.24 21.07
C LYS A 140 -9.16 -10.97 20.04
N HIS A 141 -7.87 -10.67 19.97
CA HIS A 141 -6.94 -11.30 19.05
C HIS A 141 -6.13 -12.41 19.72
N THR A 142 -5.92 -13.49 18.99
CA THR A 142 -5.05 -14.59 19.42
C THR A 142 -3.61 -14.11 19.54
N ALA A 143 -2.95 -14.42 20.65
CA ALA A 143 -1.53 -14.14 20.79
C ALA A 143 -0.73 -14.90 19.71
N PRO A 144 0.16 -14.23 18.98
CA PRO A 144 0.92 -14.88 17.91
C PRO A 144 1.97 -15.84 18.45
N THR A 145 2.36 -16.80 17.61
CA THR A 145 3.60 -17.56 17.80
C THR A 145 4.78 -16.65 17.45
N GLU A 146 5.76 -16.59 18.32
CA GLU A 146 6.99 -15.82 18.06
C GLU A 146 7.80 -16.50 16.96
N LEU A 147 8.18 -15.75 15.94
CA LEU A 147 9.00 -16.22 14.82
C LEU A 147 10.45 -16.46 15.30
N ASP A 148 11.01 -17.60 14.96
CA ASP A 148 12.46 -17.84 15.05
C ASP A 148 13.19 -17.26 13.83
N GLU A 149 14.53 -17.25 13.87
CA GLU A 149 15.35 -16.68 12.79
C GLU A 149 15.19 -17.45 11.46
N THR A 150 14.92 -18.74 11.50
CA THR A 150 14.69 -19.56 10.29
C THR A 150 13.38 -19.18 9.65
N GLN A 151 12.34 -18.98 10.43
CA GLN A 151 11.03 -18.53 9.96
C GLN A 151 11.09 -17.09 9.41
N ILE A 152 11.85 -16.19 10.05
CA ILE A 152 12.10 -14.83 9.53
C ILE A 152 12.74 -14.90 8.15
N LYS A 153 13.79 -15.70 7.97
CA LYS A 153 14.45 -15.89 6.66
C LYS A 153 13.51 -16.49 5.62
N HIS A 154 12.64 -17.43 6.03
CA HIS A 154 11.61 -17.99 5.15
C HIS A 154 10.64 -16.89 4.68
N ILE A 155 10.14 -16.04 5.57
CA ILE A 155 9.24 -14.95 5.21
C ILE A 155 9.92 -13.94 4.26
N ILE A 156 11.20 -13.61 4.44
CA ILE A 156 11.94 -12.81 3.48
C ILE A 156 11.86 -13.42 2.08
N GLN A 157 12.08 -14.75 1.97
CA GLN A 157 12.01 -15.44 0.69
C GLN A 157 10.62 -15.41 0.09
N THR A 158 9.53 -15.50 0.89
CA THR A 158 8.16 -15.39 0.35
C THR A 158 7.84 -14.02 -0.22
N PHE A 159 8.37 -12.93 0.35
CA PHE A 159 8.30 -11.60 -0.27
C PHE A 159 9.02 -11.54 -1.62
N VAL A 160 10.19 -12.16 -1.73
CA VAL A 160 10.95 -12.26 -3.00
C VAL A 160 10.15 -13.03 -4.05
N ASP A 161 9.58 -14.15 -3.67
CA ASP A 161 8.81 -15.00 -4.60
C ASP A 161 7.52 -14.30 -5.04
N ALA A 162 6.83 -13.61 -4.13
CA ALA A 162 5.68 -12.78 -4.46
C ALA A 162 6.05 -11.60 -5.38
N ALA A 163 7.20 -10.97 -5.18
CA ALA A 163 7.69 -9.92 -6.07
C ALA A 163 7.96 -10.44 -7.50
N LYS A 164 8.56 -11.62 -7.65
CA LYS A 164 8.75 -12.27 -8.96
C LYS A 164 7.42 -12.59 -9.64
N ARG A 165 6.44 -13.15 -8.89
CA ARG A 165 5.09 -13.39 -9.40
C ARG A 165 4.38 -12.10 -9.81
N SER A 166 4.61 -11.01 -9.06
CA SER A 166 4.07 -9.68 -9.37
C SER A 166 4.56 -9.17 -10.73
N LEU A 167 5.84 -9.34 -11.03
CA LEU A 167 6.40 -9.01 -12.35
C LEU A 167 5.76 -9.83 -13.45
N THR A 168 5.61 -11.14 -13.24
CA THR A 168 4.94 -12.05 -14.18
C THR A 168 3.48 -11.65 -14.38
N ALA A 169 2.80 -11.21 -13.32
CA ALA A 169 1.43 -10.70 -13.38
C ALA A 169 1.31 -9.31 -14.05
N GLY A 170 2.42 -8.65 -14.38
CA GLY A 170 2.43 -7.39 -15.14
C GLY A 170 2.43 -6.11 -14.31
N PHE A 171 2.60 -6.20 -12.98
CA PHE A 171 2.74 -5.02 -12.13
C PHE A 171 4.01 -4.24 -12.45
N LYS A 172 3.95 -2.91 -12.29
CA LYS A 172 5.05 -1.97 -12.58
C LYS A 172 5.60 -1.28 -11.32
N ILE A 173 4.86 -1.30 -10.23
CA ILE A 173 5.27 -0.79 -8.92
C ILE A 173 4.98 -1.89 -7.90
N ALA A 174 5.97 -2.22 -7.05
CA ALA A 174 5.79 -3.00 -5.84
C ALA A 174 5.88 -2.08 -4.64
N GLU A 175 5.04 -2.30 -3.64
CA GLU A 175 5.08 -1.64 -2.35
C GLU A 175 5.16 -2.69 -1.24
N LEU A 176 6.10 -2.50 -0.32
CA LEU A 176 6.21 -3.32 0.89
C LEU A 176 5.37 -2.71 2.00
N HIS A 177 4.45 -3.48 2.56
CA HIS A 177 3.57 -3.00 3.62
C HIS A 177 4.24 -3.07 4.99
N ALA A 178 4.92 -1.99 5.38
CA ALA A 178 5.57 -1.83 6.68
C ALA A 178 4.79 -0.87 7.62
N ALA A 179 3.46 -0.90 7.56
CA ALA A 179 2.57 0.00 8.28
C ALA A 179 1.44 -0.74 9.00
N HIS A 180 0.58 0.02 9.70
CA HIS A 180 -0.73 -0.36 10.24
C HIS A 180 -0.73 -1.54 11.23
N GLY A 181 0.41 -1.81 11.87
CA GLY A 181 0.54 -2.90 12.84
C GLY A 181 0.56 -4.28 12.19
N TYR A 182 0.86 -4.39 10.89
CA TYR A 182 1.11 -5.66 10.22
C TYR A 182 2.57 -6.12 10.42
N LEU A 183 2.96 -7.28 9.92
CA LEU A 183 4.16 -7.97 10.35
C LEU A 183 5.43 -7.10 10.31
N LEU A 184 5.71 -6.43 9.19
CA LEU A 184 6.90 -5.59 9.07
C LEU A 184 6.87 -4.43 10.09
N HIS A 185 5.72 -3.78 10.28
CA HIS A 185 5.56 -2.75 11.32
C HIS A 185 5.68 -3.32 12.74
N GLN A 186 5.21 -4.55 12.97
CA GLN A 186 5.36 -5.20 14.28
C GLN A 186 6.82 -5.34 14.71
N PHE A 187 7.74 -5.56 13.76
CA PHE A 187 9.17 -5.59 14.07
C PHE A 187 9.73 -4.20 14.36
N LEU A 188 9.23 -3.14 13.73
CA LEU A 188 9.67 -1.76 13.94
C LEU A 188 9.29 -1.25 15.34
N SER A 189 8.05 -1.50 15.77
CA SER A 189 7.50 -0.93 16.99
C SER A 189 7.92 -1.68 18.25
N PRO A 190 8.48 -0.99 19.27
CA PRO A 190 8.79 -1.61 20.55
C PRO A 190 7.55 -2.10 21.32
N LEU A 191 6.35 -1.60 20.98
CA LEU A 191 5.09 -2.06 21.59
C LEU A 191 4.75 -3.51 21.22
N SER A 192 5.19 -3.97 20.06
CA SER A 192 4.94 -5.33 19.53
C SER A 192 6.18 -6.19 19.43
N ASN A 193 7.37 -5.60 19.48
CA ASN A 193 8.65 -6.27 19.37
C ASN A 193 9.45 -6.16 20.69
N GLN A 194 9.38 -7.20 21.50
CA GLN A 194 10.13 -7.32 22.75
C GLN A 194 11.24 -8.39 22.68
N ARG A 195 11.70 -8.68 21.46
CA ARG A 195 12.79 -9.62 21.21
C ARG A 195 14.12 -9.14 21.83
N ARG A 196 14.99 -10.10 22.15
CA ARG A 196 16.32 -9.83 22.72
C ARG A 196 17.45 -10.33 21.81
N ASP A 197 17.11 -10.73 20.59
CA ASP A 197 18.05 -11.14 19.54
C ASP A 197 18.37 -9.99 18.58
N GLN A 198 18.99 -10.31 17.45
CA GLN A 198 19.36 -9.33 16.42
C GLN A 198 18.18 -8.63 15.72
N TYR A 199 16.93 -9.03 15.97
CA TYR A 199 15.73 -8.44 15.39
C TYR A 199 14.92 -7.60 16.41
N GLY A 200 15.44 -7.37 17.64
CA GLY A 200 14.72 -6.60 18.65
C GLY A 200 15.63 -5.78 19.56
N GLY A 201 15.02 -4.98 20.45
CA GLY A 201 15.71 -4.07 21.35
C GLY A 201 16.10 -2.75 20.70
N SER A 202 17.33 -2.60 20.22
CA SER A 202 17.82 -1.34 19.63
C SER A 202 17.09 -0.99 18.33
N PHE A 203 17.09 0.29 17.96
CA PHE A 203 16.55 0.76 16.67
C PHE A 203 17.10 -0.05 15.50
N ASP A 204 18.43 -0.20 15.39
CA ASP A 204 19.06 -0.93 14.28
C ASP A 204 18.59 -2.39 14.19
N ASN A 205 18.34 -3.03 15.31
CA ASN A 205 17.81 -4.41 15.34
C ASN A 205 16.34 -4.45 14.91
N ARG A 206 15.51 -3.51 15.38
CA ARG A 206 14.08 -3.48 15.04
C ARG A 206 13.83 -3.21 13.55
N ILE A 207 14.64 -2.37 12.92
CA ILE A 207 14.51 -2.08 11.48
C ILE A 207 15.10 -3.18 10.59
N ARG A 208 15.93 -4.08 11.13
CA ARG A 208 16.69 -5.10 10.37
C ARG A 208 15.80 -5.92 9.43
N PHE A 209 14.68 -6.43 9.92
CA PHE A 209 13.80 -7.27 9.11
C PHE A 209 13.23 -6.51 7.90
N VAL A 210 12.80 -5.26 8.08
CA VAL A 210 12.31 -4.41 6.98
C VAL A 210 13.41 -4.16 5.96
N LEU A 211 14.65 -3.88 6.41
CA LEU A 211 15.79 -3.66 5.52
C LEU A 211 16.18 -4.93 4.74
N GLU A 212 16.16 -6.10 5.38
CA GLU A 212 16.46 -7.38 4.74
C GLU A 212 15.40 -7.75 3.69
N VAL A 213 14.11 -7.57 3.98
CA VAL A 213 13.02 -7.75 3.00
C VAL A 213 13.18 -6.78 1.84
N THR A 214 13.43 -5.50 2.12
CA THR A 214 13.59 -4.46 1.09
C THR A 214 14.76 -4.77 0.18
N LYS A 215 15.91 -5.12 0.74
CA LYS A 215 17.11 -5.48 -0.03
C LYS A 215 16.83 -6.69 -0.93
N ALA A 216 16.29 -7.76 -0.36
CA ALA A 216 16.02 -8.99 -1.09
C ALA A 216 14.99 -8.81 -2.22
N VAL A 217 13.96 -7.99 -2.00
CA VAL A 217 12.98 -7.65 -3.04
C VAL A 217 13.62 -6.75 -4.09
N ARG A 218 14.43 -5.74 -3.72
CA ARG A 218 15.10 -4.85 -4.69
C ARG A 218 16.05 -5.63 -5.62
N GLU A 219 16.70 -6.67 -5.12
CA GLU A 219 17.61 -7.52 -5.92
C GLU A 219 16.92 -8.27 -7.07
N VAL A 220 15.60 -8.52 -6.96
CA VAL A 220 14.81 -9.21 -7.99
C VAL A 220 13.86 -8.28 -8.75
N TRP A 221 13.57 -7.09 -8.22
CA TRP A 221 12.72 -6.09 -8.85
C TRP A 221 13.55 -5.29 -9.86
N PRO A 222 13.13 -5.15 -11.13
CA PRO A 222 13.92 -4.46 -12.16
C PRO A 222 14.35 -3.05 -11.74
N GLU A 223 15.58 -2.68 -12.11
CA GLU A 223 16.14 -1.37 -11.73
C GLU A 223 15.34 -0.21 -12.32
N GLU A 224 14.77 -0.37 -13.50
CA GLU A 224 13.92 0.61 -14.17
C GLU A 224 12.55 0.82 -13.52
N LEU A 225 12.11 -0.10 -12.64
CA LEU A 225 10.81 -0.06 -11.98
C LEU A 225 10.92 0.42 -10.53
N PRO A 226 9.99 1.30 -10.09
CA PRO A 226 9.99 1.81 -8.73
C PRO A 226 9.64 0.75 -7.69
N LEU A 227 10.29 0.87 -6.52
CA LEU A 227 9.96 0.13 -5.30
C LEU A 227 9.53 1.13 -4.22
N PHE A 228 8.34 0.94 -3.67
CA PHE A 228 7.78 1.75 -2.58
C PHE A 228 7.82 0.99 -1.26
N VAL A 229 7.78 1.74 -0.17
CA VAL A 229 7.56 1.19 1.18
C VAL A 229 6.49 2.04 1.87
N ARG A 230 5.43 1.39 2.34
CA ARG A 230 4.42 2.06 3.16
C ARG A 230 4.78 1.94 4.62
N VAL A 231 4.78 3.08 5.34
CA VAL A 231 5.12 3.15 6.75
C VAL A 231 4.00 3.81 7.56
N SER A 232 3.86 3.41 8.83
CA SER A 232 3.18 4.23 9.83
C SER A 232 4.21 5.12 10.51
N ALA A 233 4.11 6.42 10.28
CA ALA A 233 5.11 7.38 10.78
C ALA A 233 5.16 7.48 12.31
N THR A 234 4.09 7.07 13.00
CA THR A 234 3.99 7.06 14.46
C THR A 234 2.93 6.06 14.90
N ASP A 235 3.13 5.45 16.07
CA ASP A 235 2.13 4.62 16.75
C ASP A 235 1.07 5.44 17.50
N TRP A 236 1.27 6.77 17.67
CA TRP A 236 0.43 7.66 18.46
C TRP A 236 0.36 7.29 19.96
N VAL A 237 1.34 6.56 20.43
CA VAL A 237 1.46 6.10 21.81
C VAL A 237 2.88 6.39 22.29
N GLU A 238 3.01 6.83 23.55
CA GLU A 238 4.32 7.01 24.21
C GLU A 238 5.12 5.69 24.17
N ASP A 239 6.41 5.79 24.04
CA ASP A 239 7.33 4.64 23.90
C ASP A 239 7.06 3.74 22.67
N GLY A 240 6.20 4.15 21.75
CA GLY A 240 5.96 3.50 20.46
C GLY A 240 6.92 3.97 19.37
N TRP A 241 6.72 3.44 18.15
CA TRP A 241 7.37 3.93 16.95
C TRP A 241 7.02 5.40 16.70
N ASN A 242 8.01 6.22 16.33
CA ASN A 242 7.87 7.67 16.28
C ASN A 242 8.40 8.28 14.97
N PRO A 243 8.14 9.58 14.69
CA PRO A 243 8.53 10.21 13.44
C PRO A 243 10.05 10.34 13.23
N ASP A 244 10.85 10.43 14.28
CA ASP A 244 12.32 10.49 14.18
C ASP A 244 12.86 9.17 13.65
N GLU A 245 12.38 8.05 14.20
CA GLU A 245 12.72 6.70 13.74
C GLU A 245 12.25 6.46 12.31
N THR A 246 11.09 7.01 11.91
CA THR A 246 10.58 6.91 10.54
C THR A 246 11.49 7.62 9.55
N VAL A 247 11.98 8.81 9.86
CA VAL A 247 12.93 9.53 9.01
C VAL A 247 14.24 8.76 8.85
N GLU A 248 14.77 8.22 9.95
CA GLU A 248 16.01 7.45 9.89
C GLU A 248 15.83 6.14 9.11
N LEU A 249 14.70 5.46 9.28
CA LEU A 249 14.34 4.31 8.45
C LEU A 249 14.29 4.68 6.96
N ALA A 250 13.65 5.81 6.62
CA ALA A 250 13.56 6.29 5.24
C ALA A 250 14.95 6.55 4.62
N ARG A 251 15.88 7.12 5.38
CA ARG A 251 17.28 7.29 4.94
C ARG A 251 17.96 5.95 4.62
N ARG A 252 17.75 4.92 5.46
CA ARG A 252 18.30 3.58 5.22
C ARG A 252 17.64 2.91 4.00
N LEU A 253 16.33 3.06 3.84
CA LEU A 253 15.58 2.54 2.69
C LEU A 253 16.01 3.19 1.37
N LYS A 254 16.33 4.51 1.37
CA LYS A 254 16.92 5.20 0.22
C LYS A 254 18.22 4.55 -0.25
N GLN A 255 19.09 4.19 0.69
CA GLN A 255 20.36 3.51 0.38
C GLN A 255 20.17 2.12 -0.24
N LEU A 256 19.02 1.49 -0.01
CA LEU A 256 18.64 0.20 -0.60
C LEU A 256 17.89 0.34 -1.93
N GLY A 257 17.71 1.56 -2.44
CA GLY A 257 17.07 1.80 -3.73
C GLY A 257 15.53 1.84 -3.68
N VAL A 258 14.95 2.19 -2.52
CA VAL A 258 13.54 2.58 -2.42
C VAL A 258 13.38 3.96 -3.07
N ASP A 259 12.30 4.14 -3.82
CA ASP A 259 12.05 5.32 -4.62
C ASP A 259 11.01 6.26 -4.01
N LEU A 260 10.10 5.71 -3.18
CA LEU A 260 9.06 6.51 -2.54
C LEU A 260 8.63 5.86 -1.21
N ILE A 261 8.36 6.71 -0.22
CA ILE A 261 7.70 6.31 1.03
C ILE A 261 6.23 6.76 0.98
N ASP A 262 5.30 5.79 1.04
CA ASP A 262 3.87 6.06 1.28
C ASP A 262 3.65 6.21 2.79
N VAL A 263 3.33 7.44 3.23
CA VAL A 263 3.34 7.81 4.63
C VAL A 263 1.93 7.80 5.21
N SER A 264 1.68 6.84 6.09
CA SER A 264 0.48 6.71 6.89
C SER A 264 0.82 6.84 8.39
N SER A 265 -0.06 6.38 9.30
CA SER A 265 0.20 6.36 10.74
C SER A 265 -0.68 5.37 11.50
N GLY A 266 -0.23 4.97 12.68
CA GLY A 266 -0.99 4.14 13.63
C GLY A 266 -1.17 2.68 13.21
N GLY A 267 -2.08 2.00 13.89
CA GLY A 267 -2.50 0.63 13.63
C GLY A 267 -1.78 -0.44 14.45
N THR A 268 -0.73 -0.11 15.20
CA THR A 268 -0.01 -1.05 16.08
C THR A 268 -0.67 -1.19 17.45
N ALA A 269 -1.16 -0.10 18.02
CA ALA A 269 -1.83 -0.07 19.32
C ALA A 269 -3.34 0.15 19.15
N SER A 270 -4.14 -0.73 19.73
CA SER A 270 -5.62 -0.62 19.73
C SER A 270 -6.14 0.54 20.61
N SER A 271 -5.31 1.01 21.53
CA SER A 271 -5.61 2.13 22.45
C SER A 271 -5.16 3.50 21.92
N ALA A 272 -4.57 3.58 20.72
CA ALA A 272 -4.07 4.84 20.20
C ALA A 272 -5.21 5.84 19.90
N GLU A 273 -5.13 7.03 20.48
CA GLU A 273 -6.02 8.14 20.16
C GLU A 273 -5.43 8.96 19.01
N ILE A 274 -6.01 8.83 17.84
CA ILE A 274 -5.50 9.47 16.63
C ILE A 274 -6.30 10.74 16.35
N PRO A 275 -5.68 11.93 16.39
CA PRO A 275 -6.35 13.19 16.05
C PRO A 275 -6.58 13.27 14.54
N THR A 276 -7.73 12.75 14.07
CA THR A 276 -8.09 12.72 12.65
C THR A 276 -8.67 14.06 12.18
N GLY A 277 -8.35 14.45 10.96
CA GLY A 277 -8.84 15.64 10.28
C GLY A 277 -8.31 15.71 8.84
N PRO A 278 -8.76 16.67 8.01
CA PRO A 278 -8.29 16.80 6.64
C PRO A 278 -6.76 16.89 6.55
N GLY A 279 -6.10 15.94 5.92
CA GLY A 279 -4.66 15.92 5.74
C GLY A 279 -3.85 15.64 7.03
N TYR A 280 -4.42 15.02 8.07
CA TYR A 280 -3.78 14.88 9.39
C TYR A 280 -2.42 14.15 9.37
N GLN A 281 -2.14 13.37 8.33
CA GLN A 281 -0.86 12.65 8.15
C GLN A 281 0.14 13.40 7.26
N THR A 282 -0.27 14.45 6.55
CA THR A 282 0.56 15.14 5.55
C THR A 282 1.85 15.71 6.15
N ARG A 283 1.81 16.19 7.39
CA ARG A 283 3.01 16.67 8.11
C ARG A 283 4.11 15.63 8.24
N PHE A 284 3.76 14.35 8.30
CA PHE A 284 4.74 13.26 8.38
C PHE A 284 5.37 12.99 7.01
N ALA A 285 4.56 13.03 5.94
CA ALA A 285 5.07 12.91 4.57
C ALA A 285 6.03 14.07 4.24
N GLU A 286 5.67 15.30 4.60
CA GLU A 286 6.51 16.49 4.47
C GLU A 286 7.85 16.30 5.18
N ARG A 287 7.82 15.87 6.44
CA ARG A 287 9.03 15.67 7.23
C ARG A 287 9.94 14.59 6.63
N VAL A 288 9.38 13.43 6.28
CA VAL A 288 10.14 12.34 5.62
C VAL A 288 10.76 12.85 4.32
N ARG A 289 9.99 13.56 3.50
CA ARG A 289 10.47 14.11 2.23
C ARG A 289 11.65 15.07 2.41
N GLN A 290 11.51 16.01 3.34
CA GLN A 290 12.53 17.03 3.58
C GLN A 290 13.81 16.46 4.20
N GLU A 291 13.68 15.54 5.16
CA GLU A 291 14.81 15.06 5.94
C GLU A 291 15.49 13.81 5.36
N SER A 292 14.79 13.00 4.53
CA SER A 292 15.39 11.83 3.85
C SER A 292 15.72 12.10 2.39
N GLU A 293 15.14 13.16 1.79
CA GLU A 293 15.22 13.46 0.36
C GLU A 293 14.71 12.30 -0.53
N LEU A 294 13.75 11.52 -0.04
CA LEU A 294 12.97 10.58 -0.82
C LEU A 294 11.68 11.22 -1.27
N ALA A 295 11.17 10.82 -2.44
CA ALA A 295 9.81 11.15 -2.80
C ALA A 295 8.83 10.56 -1.79
N THR A 296 7.71 11.24 -1.54
CA THR A 296 6.69 10.78 -0.60
C THR A 296 5.30 10.81 -1.19
N GLY A 297 4.49 9.86 -0.74
CA GLY A 297 3.05 9.87 -0.87
C GLY A 297 2.40 10.24 0.46
N THR A 298 1.29 10.96 0.41
CA THR A 298 0.49 11.25 1.60
C THR A 298 -0.94 10.77 1.44
N VAL A 299 -1.52 10.30 2.55
CA VAL A 299 -2.89 9.82 2.66
C VAL A 299 -3.51 10.36 3.95
N GLY A 300 -4.81 10.48 4.02
CA GLY A 300 -5.53 10.78 5.26
C GLY A 300 -6.52 11.93 5.14
N MET A 301 -7.78 11.60 4.88
CA MET A 301 -8.89 12.55 4.74
C MET A 301 -8.59 13.70 3.75
N ILE A 302 -7.92 13.38 2.67
CA ILE A 302 -7.79 14.24 1.49
C ILE A 302 -8.98 13.89 0.59
N THR A 303 -9.89 14.84 0.37
CA THR A 303 -11.13 14.63 -0.37
C THR A 303 -11.38 15.72 -1.41
N ASP A 304 -10.80 16.88 -1.21
CA ASP A 304 -10.99 18.05 -2.04
C ASP A 304 -9.81 18.24 -3.01
N PRO A 305 -10.05 18.49 -4.32
CA PRO A 305 -8.99 18.70 -5.31
C PRO A 305 -8.07 19.88 -4.99
N ALA A 306 -8.61 20.98 -4.43
CA ALA A 306 -7.79 22.13 -4.06
C ALA A 306 -6.89 21.82 -2.86
N GLN A 307 -7.34 20.98 -1.91
CA GLN A 307 -6.49 20.49 -0.82
C GLN A 307 -5.35 19.64 -1.38
N ALA A 308 -5.65 18.71 -2.29
CA ALA A 308 -4.63 17.85 -2.93
C ALA A 308 -3.59 18.68 -3.70
N GLU A 309 -4.06 19.64 -4.49
CA GLU A 309 -3.21 20.58 -5.24
C GLU A 309 -2.33 21.43 -4.30
N HIS A 310 -2.90 21.92 -3.20
CA HIS A 310 -2.15 22.70 -2.20
C HIS A 310 -1.00 21.90 -1.60
N ILE A 311 -1.24 20.66 -1.17
CA ILE A 311 -0.23 19.77 -0.60
C ILE A 311 0.96 19.61 -1.55
N LEU A 312 0.70 19.39 -2.84
CA LEU A 312 1.74 19.24 -3.85
C LEU A 312 2.49 20.55 -4.10
N ARG A 313 1.77 21.69 -4.23
CA ARG A 313 2.39 23.00 -4.50
C ARG A 313 3.26 23.49 -3.37
N THR A 314 2.91 23.18 -2.14
CA THR A 314 3.70 23.54 -0.96
C THR A 314 4.84 22.55 -0.67
N GLY A 315 4.97 21.48 -1.51
CA GLY A 315 6.06 20.53 -1.39
C GLY A 315 5.94 19.58 -0.19
N GLN A 316 4.73 19.40 0.33
CA GLN A 316 4.48 18.51 1.48
C GLN A 316 4.48 17.02 1.08
N ALA A 317 4.20 16.71 -0.17
CA ALA A 317 4.31 15.37 -0.74
C ALA A 317 4.50 15.45 -2.27
N ASP A 318 4.83 14.34 -2.90
CA ASP A 318 4.99 14.20 -4.35
C ASP A 318 3.79 13.52 -5.01
N LEU A 319 3.12 12.60 -4.29
CA LEU A 319 1.92 11.88 -4.72
C LEU A 319 0.80 11.98 -3.67
N ILE A 320 -0.44 11.97 -4.16
CA ILE A 320 -1.66 12.00 -3.34
C ILE A 320 -2.32 10.61 -3.39
N PHE A 321 -2.32 9.93 -2.25
CA PHE A 321 -2.97 8.64 -2.09
C PHE A 321 -4.40 8.84 -1.58
N LEU A 322 -5.36 8.40 -2.36
CA LEU A 322 -6.79 8.49 -2.02
C LEU A 322 -7.33 7.08 -1.74
N ALA A 323 -7.95 6.91 -0.57
CA ALA A 323 -8.57 5.67 -0.15
C ALA A 323 -10.10 5.76 -0.23
N ARG A 324 -10.75 6.04 0.90
CA ARG A 324 -12.23 6.08 1.00
C ARG A 324 -12.88 7.04 0.01
N GLU A 325 -12.18 8.09 -0.41
CA GLU A 325 -12.69 8.99 -1.44
C GLU A 325 -12.87 8.28 -2.77
N LEU A 326 -11.88 7.52 -3.22
CA LEU A 326 -11.99 6.71 -4.43
C LEU A 326 -12.88 5.47 -4.27
N LEU A 327 -13.30 5.08 -3.05
CA LEU A 327 -14.41 4.13 -2.87
C LEU A 327 -15.76 4.78 -3.16
N ARG A 328 -15.94 6.06 -2.76
CA ARG A 328 -17.17 6.83 -3.00
C ARG A 328 -17.29 7.27 -4.45
N ASP A 329 -16.20 7.80 -4.99
CA ASP A 329 -16.15 8.33 -6.36
C ASP A 329 -14.95 7.77 -7.13
N PRO A 330 -15.11 6.69 -7.90
CA PRO A 330 -14.07 6.14 -8.76
C PRO A 330 -13.57 7.10 -9.85
N TYR A 331 -14.35 8.11 -10.20
CA TYR A 331 -14.08 9.11 -11.24
C TYR A 331 -13.56 10.44 -10.68
N TRP A 332 -13.26 10.49 -9.39
CA TRP A 332 -12.72 11.67 -8.73
C TRP A 332 -11.56 12.34 -9.49
N PRO A 333 -10.59 11.62 -10.12
CA PRO A 333 -9.52 12.27 -10.87
C PRO A 333 -10.02 13.07 -12.08
N LEU A 334 -11.07 12.62 -12.75
CA LEU A 334 -11.70 13.34 -13.86
C LEU A 334 -12.47 14.56 -13.35
N HIS A 335 -13.22 14.42 -12.24
CA HIS A 335 -13.92 15.52 -11.60
C HIS A 335 -12.94 16.58 -11.04
N ALA A 336 -11.81 16.14 -10.48
CA ALA A 336 -10.77 17.04 -9.98
C ALA A 336 -10.16 17.91 -11.09
N ASP A 337 -10.06 17.40 -12.32
CA ASP A 337 -9.61 18.21 -13.46
C ASP A 337 -10.61 19.32 -13.79
N ASP A 338 -11.90 19.01 -13.80
CA ASP A 338 -12.95 20.01 -14.04
C ASP A 338 -12.97 21.06 -12.92
N ASP A 339 -12.91 20.65 -11.64
CA ASP A 339 -12.92 21.54 -10.46
C ASP A 339 -11.70 22.47 -10.43
N LEU A 340 -10.54 21.99 -10.88
CA LEU A 340 -9.33 22.80 -10.98
C LEU A 340 -9.24 23.60 -12.29
N GLY A 341 -10.26 23.51 -13.16
CA GLY A 341 -10.34 24.24 -14.41
C GLY A 341 -9.29 23.85 -15.46
N GLY A 342 -8.72 22.63 -15.33
CA GLY A 342 -7.56 22.20 -16.10
C GLY A 342 -7.88 21.68 -17.51
N ARG A 343 -8.90 20.89 -17.66
CA ARG A 343 -9.26 20.18 -18.91
C ARG A 343 -8.10 19.43 -19.56
N VAL A 344 -7.24 18.83 -18.71
CA VAL A 344 -6.04 18.11 -19.14
C VAL A 344 -6.14 16.60 -18.89
N ALA A 345 -7.10 16.16 -18.06
CA ALA A 345 -7.33 14.74 -17.83
C ALA A 345 -7.85 14.08 -19.12
N THR A 346 -7.29 12.91 -19.41
CA THR A 346 -7.66 12.14 -20.58
C THR A 346 -8.86 11.27 -20.27
N TRP A 347 -9.99 11.54 -20.93
CA TRP A 347 -11.23 10.79 -20.78
C TRP A 347 -11.24 9.55 -21.68
N PRO A 348 -11.91 8.45 -21.27
CA PRO A 348 -12.13 7.30 -22.15
C PRO A 348 -12.92 7.70 -23.41
N ALA A 349 -12.53 7.18 -24.57
CA ALA A 349 -13.21 7.48 -25.84
C ALA A 349 -14.71 7.15 -25.79
N GLN A 350 -15.10 6.12 -25.04
CA GLN A 350 -16.50 5.72 -24.85
C GLN A 350 -17.34 6.81 -24.16
N TYR A 351 -16.69 7.72 -23.42
CA TYR A 351 -17.34 8.81 -22.68
C TYR A 351 -17.26 10.17 -23.41
N GLN A 352 -16.78 10.19 -24.66
CA GLN A 352 -16.58 11.41 -25.44
C GLN A 352 -17.80 12.35 -25.45
N ARG A 353 -19.01 11.81 -25.44
CA ARG A 353 -20.24 12.63 -25.44
C ARG A 353 -20.51 13.36 -24.12
N ALA A 354 -19.81 12.96 -23.04
CA ALA A 354 -19.92 13.59 -21.73
C ALA A 354 -18.78 14.60 -21.46
N THR A 355 -17.75 14.67 -22.34
CA THR A 355 -16.62 15.58 -22.16
C THR A 355 -16.95 17.00 -22.63
N HIS A 356 -16.23 17.98 -22.05
CA HIS A 356 -16.20 19.33 -22.58
C HIS A 356 -15.50 19.37 -23.96
N ARG A 357 -15.77 20.39 -24.76
CA ARG A 357 -15.01 20.61 -26.00
C ARG A 357 -13.53 20.75 -25.67
N ASP A 358 -12.67 20.11 -26.44
CA ASP A 358 -11.21 20.17 -26.34
C ASP A 358 -10.58 19.34 -25.20
N GLN A 359 -11.34 18.52 -24.47
CA GLN A 359 -10.74 17.55 -23.54
C GLN A 359 -10.06 16.39 -24.30
N PRO A 360 -8.86 15.95 -23.87
CA PRO A 360 -8.19 14.81 -24.51
C PRO A 360 -8.96 13.51 -24.26
N ILE A 361 -8.98 12.64 -25.28
CA ILE A 361 -9.66 11.36 -25.27
C ILE A 361 -8.62 10.25 -25.43
N HIS A 362 -8.78 9.20 -24.66
CA HIS A 362 -7.94 8.00 -24.70
C HIS A 362 -8.72 6.82 -25.30
N GLU A 363 -8.22 6.28 -26.39
CA GLU A 363 -8.67 4.98 -26.90
C GLU A 363 -7.90 3.89 -26.18
N SER A 364 -8.61 3.07 -25.39
CA SER A 364 -8.02 1.90 -24.78
C SER A 364 -7.72 0.85 -25.83
N ASP A 365 -6.48 0.40 -25.91
CA ASP A 365 -6.08 -0.68 -26.80
C ASP A 365 -6.36 -2.04 -26.11
N LEU A 366 -7.62 -2.49 -26.24
CA LEU A 366 -8.08 -3.79 -25.76
C LEU A 366 -8.19 -4.81 -26.91
N ARG A 367 -7.59 -4.47 -28.05
CA ARG A 367 -7.59 -5.34 -29.24
C ARG A 367 -6.50 -6.39 -29.12
N ASP A 368 -6.84 -7.51 -28.43
CA ASP A 368 -6.18 -8.81 -28.52
C ASP A 368 -7.16 -9.94 -28.25
#